data_7206ba8d574cf35236e85b3bce1ea622
#
_entry.id   7206ba8d574cf35236e85b3bce1ea622
#
_cell.length_a   1.000
_cell.length_b   1.000
_cell.length_c   1.000
_cell.angle_alpha   90.00
_cell.angle_beta   90.00
_cell.angle_gamma   90.00
#
_symmetry.space_group_name_H-M   'P 1'
#
loop_
_entity.id
_entity.type
_entity.pdbx_description
1 polymer ?
#
loop_
_entity_poly.entity_id
_entity_poly.type
_entity_poly.pdbx_seq_one_letter_code
_entity_poly.pdbx_strand_id
1 'polypeptide(L)'
;MSTPSAAPACVIGHIAVRDQAKWVEYRDQVAATLAPFGGEVLFRGRKARVLGGAHDAELTVVIRFPSLDAAHGWFDSPAYQRLIPLRMAAADVDLVSFSG
;
A
#
# COMPACT_ATOMS: atom_id res chain seq x y z
N MET A 1 9.07 6.20 -32.88
CA MET A 1 8.91 6.66 -31.50
C MET A 1 7.94 5.74 -30.77
N SER A 2 8.38 5.22 -29.70
CA SER A 2 7.52 4.40 -28.89
C SER A 2 6.49 5.29 -28.18
N THR A 3 5.27 4.83 -28.17
CA THR A 3 4.28 5.43 -27.26
C THR A 3 4.77 5.18 -25.84
N PRO A 4 4.89 6.22 -25.04
CA PRO A 4 5.26 5.98 -23.66
C PRO A 4 4.17 5.09 -23.04
N SER A 5 4.59 3.98 -22.50
CA SER A 5 3.74 3.25 -21.59
C SER A 5 3.43 4.17 -20.42
N ALA A 6 2.31 3.94 -19.78
CA ALA A 6 2.01 4.67 -18.56
C ALA A 6 3.22 4.62 -17.62
N ALA A 7 3.56 5.75 -17.04
CA ALA A 7 4.63 5.79 -16.07
C ALA A 7 4.28 4.89 -14.88
N PRO A 8 5.25 4.18 -14.30
CA PRO A 8 5.00 3.40 -13.11
C PRO A 8 4.53 4.29 -11.98
N ALA A 9 3.75 3.71 -11.10
CA ALA A 9 3.23 4.39 -9.93
C ALA A 9 3.51 3.58 -8.68
N CYS A 10 3.49 4.23 -7.53
CA CYS A 10 3.62 3.55 -6.25
C CYS A 10 2.48 3.95 -5.33
N VAL A 11 2.08 3.03 -4.50
CA VAL A 11 1.28 3.32 -3.32
C VAL A 11 2.16 3.08 -2.11
N ILE A 12 2.25 4.07 -1.25
CA ILE A 12 3.05 3.99 -0.04
C ILE A 12 2.12 4.07 1.15
N GLY A 13 2.24 3.09 2.04
CA GLY A 13 1.50 3.06 3.29
C GLY A 13 2.41 3.33 4.47
N HIS A 14 1.98 4.23 5.35
CA HIS A 14 2.59 4.45 6.65
C HIS A 14 1.63 3.92 7.70
N ILE A 15 2.11 3.02 8.55
CA ILE A 15 1.25 2.15 9.34
C ILE A 15 1.64 2.18 10.81
N ALA A 16 0.65 2.42 11.68
CA ALA A 16 0.77 2.27 13.11
C ALA A 16 -0.21 1.19 13.57
N VAL A 17 0.30 0.01 13.91
CA VAL A 17 -0.54 -1.15 14.25
C VAL A 17 -1.12 -0.98 15.65
N ARG A 18 -2.43 -1.20 15.78
CA ARG A 18 -3.13 -1.21 17.06
C ARG A 18 -3.53 -2.61 17.50
N ASP A 19 -3.79 -3.50 16.54
CA ASP A 19 -4.18 -4.88 16.80
C ASP A 19 -3.38 -5.79 15.87
N GLN A 20 -2.35 -6.42 16.42
CA GLN A 20 -1.40 -7.20 15.63
C GLN A 20 -2.06 -8.39 14.93
N ALA A 21 -2.98 -9.07 15.58
CA ALA A 21 -3.64 -10.23 14.98
C ALA A 21 -4.48 -9.83 13.78
N LYS A 22 -5.24 -8.74 13.90
CA LYS A 22 -6.03 -8.21 12.78
C LYS A 22 -5.15 -7.67 11.67
N TRP A 23 -4.02 -7.07 12.01
CA TRP A 23 -3.07 -6.58 11.01
C TRP A 23 -2.51 -7.72 10.17
N VAL A 24 -2.12 -8.81 10.78
CA VAL A 24 -1.62 -9.99 10.06
C VAL A 24 -2.71 -10.55 9.15
N GLU A 25 -3.95 -10.64 9.64
CA GLU A 25 -5.08 -11.10 8.85
C GLU A 25 -5.33 -10.22 7.63
N TYR A 26 -5.28 -8.89 7.81
CA TYR A 26 -5.41 -7.94 6.72
C TYR A 26 -4.25 -8.08 5.71
N ARG A 27 -3.02 -8.04 6.21
CA ARG A 27 -1.82 -8.11 5.39
C ARG A 27 -1.79 -9.37 4.51
N ASP A 28 -2.20 -10.50 5.08
CA ASP A 28 -2.15 -11.78 4.37
C ASP A 28 -3.16 -11.84 3.21
N GLN A 29 -4.20 -11.02 3.24
CA GLN A 29 -5.22 -10.97 2.19
C GLN A 29 -4.90 -9.96 1.09
N VAL A 30 -4.06 -8.98 1.37
CA VAL A 30 -3.78 -7.89 0.41
C VAL A 30 -3.11 -8.40 -0.86
N ALA A 31 -2.18 -9.33 -0.74
CA ALA A 31 -1.43 -9.85 -1.90
C ALA A 31 -2.34 -10.37 -3.01
N ALA A 32 -3.40 -11.08 -2.64
CA ALA A 32 -4.35 -11.62 -3.61
C ALA A 32 -5.12 -10.50 -4.34
N THR A 33 -5.31 -9.35 -3.70
CA THR A 33 -6.02 -8.22 -4.33
C THR A 33 -5.15 -7.45 -5.31
N LEU A 34 -3.83 -7.54 -5.18
CA LEU A 34 -2.87 -6.81 -6.01
C LEU A 34 -2.68 -7.45 -7.39
N ALA A 35 -2.71 -8.77 -7.45
CA ALA A 35 -2.36 -9.50 -8.67
C ALA A 35 -3.12 -9.06 -9.92
N PRO A 36 -4.46 -8.88 -9.89
CA PRO A 36 -5.20 -8.46 -11.08
C PRO A 36 -4.78 -7.09 -11.62
N PHE A 37 -4.14 -6.26 -10.81
CA PHE A 37 -3.75 -4.90 -11.18
C PHE A 37 -2.24 -4.76 -11.40
N GLY A 38 -1.51 -5.87 -11.39
CA GLY A 38 -0.07 -5.84 -11.55
C GLY A 38 0.68 -5.20 -10.39
N GLY A 39 0.06 -5.15 -9.22
CA GLY A 39 0.68 -4.61 -8.02
C GLY A 39 1.73 -5.55 -7.46
N GLU A 40 2.84 -4.97 -7.03
CA GLU A 40 3.98 -5.71 -6.51
C GLU A 40 4.51 -5.01 -5.26
N VAL A 41 4.59 -5.73 -4.16
CA VAL A 41 5.20 -5.18 -2.94
C VAL A 41 6.70 -5.16 -3.14
N LEU A 42 7.26 -3.95 -3.18
CA LEU A 42 8.70 -3.77 -3.33
C LEU A 42 9.43 -3.84 -2.00
N PHE A 43 8.80 -3.34 -0.95
CA PHE A 43 9.47 -3.19 0.32
C PHE A 43 8.46 -3.11 1.46
N ARG A 44 8.77 -3.78 2.55
CA ARG A 44 8.09 -3.62 3.83
C ARG A 44 9.18 -3.35 4.86
N GLY A 45 9.00 -2.31 5.64
CA GLY A 45 10.04 -1.93 6.58
C GLY A 45 9.51 -1.39 7.89
N ARG A 46 10.38 -1.42 8.87
CA ARG A 46 10.15 -0.81 10.17
C ARG A 46 11.04 0.43 10.28
N LYS A 47 10.48 1.51 10.78
CA LYS A 47 11.23 2.75 11.01
C LYS A 47 12.47 2.46 11.87
N ALA A 48 13.63 2.81 11.35
CA ALA A 48 14.88 2.69 12.06
C ALA A 48 15.25 4.00 12.73
N ARG A 49 15.19 5.10 11.98
CA ARG A 49 15.55 6.42 12.49
C ARG A 49 14.97 7.50 11.59
N VAL A 50 14.43 8.55 12.17
CA VAL A 50 14.03 9.73 11.42
C VAL A 50 15.27 10.56 11.12
N LEU A 51 15.58 10.72 9.84
CA LEU A 51 16.77 11.43 9.39
C LEU A 51 16.54 12.93 9.24
N GLY A 52 15.28 13.34 9.13
CA GLY A 52 14.89 14.74 9.03
C GLY A 52 13.38 14.85 9.16
N GLY A 53 12.90 15.93 9.75
CA GLY A 53 11.47 16.13 9.96
C GLY A 53 10.90 15.27 11.08
N ALA A 54 9.62 14.95 10.97
CA ALA A 54 8.91 14.14 11.94
C ALA A 54 8.15 13.02 11.24
N HIS A 55 8.09 11.84 11.84
CA HIS A 55 7.40 10.69 11.27
C HIS A 55 7.06 9.70 12.38
N ASP A 56 5.77 9.58 12.70
CA ASP A 56 5.33 8.78 13.85
C ASP A 56 5.04 7.32 13.54
N ALA A 57 4.70 7.00 12.28
CA ALA A 57 4.36 5.62 11.93
C ALA A 57 5.57 4.68 12.03
N GLU A 58 5.34 3.49 12.58
CA GLU A 58 6.38 2.49 12.78
C GLU A 58 6.72 1.73 11.51
N LEU A 59 5.72 1.47 10.66
CA LEU A 59 5.88 0.58 9.53
C LEU A 59 5.61 1.31 8.22
N THR A 60 6.24 0.82 7.16
CA THR A 60 6.05 1.31 5.80
C THR A 60 5.90 0.14 4.85
N VAL A 61 5.05 0.31 3.84
CA VAL A 61 4.97 -0.59 2.71
C VAL A 61 5.02 0.22 1.42
N VAL A 62 5.78 -0.27 0.46
CA VAL A 62 5.86 0.34 -0.88
C VAL A 62 5.36 -0.67 -1.89
N ILE A 63 4.31 -0.31 -2.62
CA ILE A 63 3.69 -1.17 -3.62
C ILE A 63 3.83 -0.49 -4.98
N ARG A 64 4.43 -1.19 -5.93
CA ARG A 64 4.60 -0.69 -7.29
C ARG A 64 3.44 -1.16 -8.17
N PHE A 65 2.97 -0.27 -9.03
CA PHE A 65 1.97 -0.58 -10.06
C PHE A 65 2.50 -0.15 -11.43
N PRO A 66 2.03 -0.79 -12.51
CA PRO A 66 2.46 -0.40 -13.85
C PRO A 66 1.97 1.00 -14.26
N SER A 67 0.94 1.51 -13.61
CA SER A 67 0.39 2.83 -13.89
C SER A 67 -0.40 3.35 -12.69
N LEU A 68 -0.66 4.65 -12.70
CA LEU A 68 -1.53 5.26 -11.69
C LEU A 68 -2.96 4.71 -11.78
N ASP A 69 -3.45 4.49 -13.00
CA ASP A 69 -4.78 3.90 -13.21
C ASP A 69 -4.87 2.51 -12.59
N ALA A 70 -3.82 1.70 -12.73
CA ALA A 70 -3.78 0.38 -12.10
C ALA A 70 -3.81 0.48 -10.57
N ALA A 71 -3.06 1.42 -10.01
CA ALA A 71 -3.03 1.66 -8.56
C ALA A 71 -4.42 2.06 -8.04
N HIS A 72 -5.06 3.00 -8.71
CA HIS A 72 -6.39 3.46 -8.32
C HIS A 72 -7.45 2.38 -8.56
N GLY A 73 -7.33 1.63 -9.65
CA GLY A 73 -8.21 0.49 -9.92
C GLY A 73 -8.14 -0.55 -8.81
N TRP A 74 -6.93 -0.84 -8.34
CA TRP A 74 -6.74 -1.72 -7.20
C TRP A 74 -7.44 -1.19 -5.94
N PHE A 75 -7.19 0.06 -5.60
CA PHE A 75 -7.80 0.65 -4.40
C PHE A 75 -9.32 0.61 -4.48
N ASP A 76 -9.88 0.96 -5.63
CA ASP A 76 -11.32 1.03 -5.84
C ASP A 76 -11.98 -0.34 -6.06
N SER A 77 -11.18 -1.41 -6.20
CA SER A 77 -11.71 -2.74 -6.46
C SER A 77 -12.54 -3.24 -5.29
N PRO A 78 -13.62 -4.01 -5.57
CA PRO A 78 -14.42 -4.61 -4.50
C PRO A 78 -13.58 -5.50 -3.57
N ALA A 79 -12.60 -6.21 -4.13
CA ALA A 79 -11.73 -7.08 -3.35
C ALA A 79 -10.95 -6.32 -2.29
N TYR A 80 -10.36 -5.17 -2.67
CA TYR A 80 -9.64 -4.36 -1.70
C TYR A 80 -10.59 -3.61 -0.75
N GLN A 81 -11.66 -3.04 -1.28
CA GLN A 81 -12.62 -2.28 -0.47
C GLN A 81 -13.18 -3.11 0.69
N ARG A 82 -13.35 -4.42 0.49
CA ARG A 82 -13.80 -5.31 1.56
C ARG A 82 -12.82 -5.42 2.72
N LEU A 83 -11.54 -5.15 2.48
CA LEU A 83 -10.51 -5.24 3.51
C LEU A 83 -10.38 -3.97 4.35
N ILE A 84 -10.96 -2.85 3.91
CA ILE A 84 -10.81 -1.59 4.61
C ILE A 84 -11.33 -1.62 6.05
N PRO A 85 -12.52 -2.20 6.34
CA PRO A 85 -12.96 -2.29 7.74
C PRO A 85 -11.98 -3.04 8.64
N LEU A 86 -11.39 -4.13 8.14
CA LEU A 86 -10.37 -4.87 8.86
C LEU A 86 -9.11 -4.03 9.05
N ARG A 87 -8.67 -3.33 7.99
CA ARG A 87 -7.54 -2.42 8.07
C ARG A 87 -7.74 -1.34 9.15
N MET A 88 -8.91 -0.70 9.15
CA MET A 88 -9.21 0.35 10.11
C MET A 88 -9.29 -0.17 11.54
N ALA A 89 -9.75 -1.40 11.72
CA ALA A 89 -9.76 -2.04 13.03
C ALA A 89 -8.36 -2.44 13.51
N ALA A 90 -7.45 -2.71 12.57
CA ALA A 90 -6.12 -3.23 12.86
C ALA A 90 -5.08 -2.13 13.10
N ALA A 91 -5.17 -1.00 12.39
CA ALA A 91 -4.09 -0.02 12.35
C ALA A 91 -4.58 1.35 11.90
N ASP A 92 -3.77 2.36 12.21
CA ASP A 92 -3.87 3.66 11.58
C ASP A 92 -2.94 3.64 10.37
N VAL A 93 -3.49 3.86 9.18
CA VAL A 93 -2.77 3.76 7.93
C VAL A 93 -2.99 5.01 7.10
N ASP A 94 -1.90 5.64 6.69
CA ASP A 94 -1.92 6.65 5.64
C ASP A 94 -1.48 5.96 4.36
N LEU A 95 -2.36 5.91 3.39
CA LEU A 95 -2.13 5.23 2.12
C LEU A 95 -2.17 6.28 1.01
N VAL A 96 -1.04 6.50 0.36
CA VAL A 96 -0.89 7.57 -0.62
C VAL A 96 -0.35 7.02 -1.93
N SER A 97 -0.99 7.41 -3.05
CA SER A 97 -0.49 7.05 -4.37
C SER A 97 0.44 8.14 -4.91
N PHE A 98 1.46 7.71 -5.61
CA PHE A 98 2.43 8.59 -6.26
C PHE A 98 2.60 8.18 -7.71
N SER A 99 2.66 9.17 -8.60
CA SER A 99 3.03 8.95 -9.99
C SER A 99 4.53 9.21 -10.16
N GLY A 100 5.17 8.30 -10.86
CA GLY A 100 6.60 8.44 -11.12
C GLY A 100 6.91 9.18 -12.40
#